data_2a7a905ebec45e27fac6d5d0e030a9f6
#
_entry.id   2a7a905ebec45e27fac6d5d0e030a9f6
#
_cell.length_a   1.000
_cell.length_b   1.000
_cell.length_c   1.000
_cell.angle_alpha   90.00
_cell.angle_beta   90.00
_cell.angle_gamma   90.00
#
_symmetry.space_group_name_H-M   'P 1'
#
loop_
_entity.id
_entity.type
_entity.pdbx_description
1 polymer ?
#
loop_
_entity_poly.entity_id
_entity_poly.type
_entity_poly.pdbx_seq_one_letter_code
_entity_poly.pdbx_strand_id
1 'polypeptide(L)'
;LINYEFEDFKKDINKSIEIFKENLGYNPIYFSYPFGEYSKEQRDYIAKNFKFAFGQHSGVIDFNKNRYELPRFPINEKYGDLERFKFLIRLLPLQYKKIEPEDKYIKKDNNPPDLSIEFFKNQENIKNINCFSDEGEKWKKSKIQFEENKLQIKFVDKFKFRRGRINCSLNDDDGWRWLG
;
A
#
# COMPACT_ATOMS: atom_id res chain seq x y z
N LEU A 1 -15.72 -4.97 -1.01
CA LEU A 1 -15.29 -6.16 -0.25
C LEU A 1 -15.20 -5.90 1.25
N ILE A 2 -14.73 -4.74 1.66
CA ILE A 2 -14.49 -4.45 3.08
C ILE A 2 -15.78 -4.40 3.92
N ASN A 3 -16.93 -4.22 3.29
CA ASN A 3 -18.25 -4.24 3.94
C ASN A 3 -18.93 -5.62 3.87
N TYR A 4 -18.26 -6.62 3.33
CA TYR A 4 -18.74 -8.00 3.32
C TYR A 4 -18.41 -8.67 4.64
N GLU A 5 -19.33 -9.47 5.13
CA GLU A 5 -19.02 -10.40 6.19
C GLU A 5 -17.90 -11.32 5.76
N PHE A 6 -16.99 -11.65 6.67
CA PHE A 6 -15.78 -12.40 6.29
C PHE A 6 -16.09 -13.78 5.68
N GLU A 7 -17.14 -14.44 6.16
CA GLU A 7 -17.58 -15.72 5.59
C GLU A 7 -18.07 -15.59 4.14
N ASP A 8 -18.76 -14.51 3.81
CA ASP A 8 -19.22 -14.26 2.44
C ASP A 8 -18.05 -13.91 1.52
N PHE A 9 -17.07 -13.17 2.03
CA PHE A 9 -15.81 -12.95 1.32
C PHE A 9 -15.11 -14.28 0.98
N LYS A 10 -14.99 -15.21 1.93
CA LYS A 10 -14.37 -16.52 1.68
C LYS A 10 -15.14 -17.34 0.65
N LYS A 11 -16.47 -17.36 0.74
CA LYS A 11 -17.32 -18.08 -0.25
C LYS A 11 -17.11 -17.53 -1.67
N ASP A 12 -17.09 -16.21 -1.81
CA ASP A 12 -16.90 -15.56 -3.10
C ASP A 12 -15.52 -15.87 -3.71
N ILE A 13 -14.46 -15.80 -2.89
CA ILE A 13 -13.10 -16.15 -3.32
C ILE A 13 -13.01 -17.62 -3.75
N ASN A 14 -13.53 -18.55 -2.95
CA ASN A 14 -13.51 -19.98 -3.28
C ASN A 14 -14.26 -20.27 -4.58
N LYS A 15 -15.44 -19.71 -4.75
CA LYS A 15 -16.22 -19.84 -5.98
C LYS A 15 -15.48 -19.27 -7.19
N SER A 16 -14.80 -18.14 -7.02
CA SER A 16 -13.99 -17.53 -8.09
C SER A 16 -12.82 -18.43 -8.50
N ILE A 17 -12.16 -19.07 -7.54
CA ILE A 17 -11.07 -20.03 -7.82
C ILE A 17 -11.59 -21.26 -8.56
N GLU A 18 -12.74 -21.82 -8.15
CA GLU A 18 -13.38 -22.95 -8.81
C GLU A 18 -13.72 -22.62 -10.27
N ILE A 19 -14.42 -21.51 -10.52
CA ILE A 19 -14.77 -21.06 -11.88
C ILE A 19 -13.51 -20.85 -12.73
N PHE A 20 -12.47 -20.24 -12.16
CA PHE A 20 -11.21 -20.04 -12.89
C PHE A 20 -10.57 -21.38 -13.29
N LYS A 21 -10.52 -22.32 -12.34
CA LYS A 21 -9.96 -23.65 -12.56
C LYS A 21 -10.77 -24.47 -13.58
N GLU A 22 -12.10 -24.42 -13.51
CA GLU A 22 -12.98 -25.09 -14.46
C GLU A 22 -12.78 -24.59 -15.89
N ASN A 23 -12.60 -23.28 -16.08
CA ASN A 23 -12.45 -22.69 -17.41
C ASN A 23 -11.04 -22.76 -17.98
N LEU A 24 -10.00 -22.72 -17.14
CA LEU A 24 -8.61 -22.60 -17.58
C LEU A 24 -7.74 -23.82 -17.23
N GLY A 25 -8.24 -24.77 -16.43
CA GLY A 25 -7.55 -26.01 -16.10
C GLY A 25 -6.46 -25.89 -15.01
N TYR A 26 -6.24 -24.71 -14.42
CA TYR A 26 -5.26 -24.49 -13.36
C TYR A 26 -5.76 -23.47 -12.32
N ASN A 27 -5.16 -23.46 -11.13
CA ASN A 27 -5.52 -22.51 -10.09
C ASN A 27 -4.91 -21.12 -10.38
N PRO A 28 -5.62 -20.01 -10.08
CA PRO A 28 -5.06 -18.68 -10.16
C PRO A 28 -3.91 -18.52 -9.14
N ILE A 29 -2.84 -17.86 -9.54
CA ILE A 29 -1.67 -17.60 -8.67
C ILE A 29 -1.57 -16.16 -8.22
N TYR A 30 -2.27 -15.25 -8.89
CA TYR A 30 -2.30 -13.82 -8.61
C TYR A 30 -3.70 -13.39 -8.20
N PHE A 31 -3.77 -12.47 -7.24
CA PHE A 31 -5.00 -11.84 -6.82
C PHE A 31 -4.88 -10.31 -6.88
N SER A 32 -5.94 -9.61 -7.21
CA SER A 32 -6.00 -8.16 -7.14
C SER A 32 -7.20 -7.76 -6.30
N TYR A 33 -6.96 -7.06 -5.19
CA TYR A 33 -8.05 -6.61 -4.33
C TYR A 33 -8.95 -5.63 -5.09
N PRO A 34 -10.27 -5.92 -5.18
CA PRO A 34 -11.23 -4.97 -5.75
C PRO A 34 -11.12 -3.62 -5.06
N PHE A 35 -10.96 -2.56 -5.87
CA PHE A 35 -10.69 -1.21 -5.40
C PHE A 35 -9.41 -1.04 -4.55
N GLY A 36 -8.59 -2.08 -4.42
CA GLY A 36 -7.40 -2.09 -3.57
C GLY A 36 -7.72 -2.09 -2.08
N GLU A 37 -8.91 -2.51 -1.68
CA GLU A 37 -9.39 -2.49 -0.31
C GLU A 37 -9.34 -3.87 0.30
N TYR A 38 -8.76 -3.97 1.48
CA TYR A 38 -8.65 -5.21 2.26
C TYR A 38 -8.43 -4.91 3.73
N SER A 39 -8.88 -5.82 4.59
CA SER A 39 -8.47 -5.89 5.99
C SER A 39 -7.30 -6.87 6.15
N LYS A 40 -6.65 -6.83 7.31
CA LYS A 40 -5.63 -7.82 7.65
C LYS A 40 -6.17 -9.25 7.54
N GLU A 41 -7.37 -9.51 8.03
CA GLU A 41 -8.01 -10.83 8.00
C GLU A 41 -8.25 -11.32 6.56
N GLN A 42 -8.73 -10.45 5.68
CA GLN A 42 -8.89 -10.76 4.25
C GLN A 42 -7.55 -11.05 3.57
N ARG A 43 -6.52 -10.24 3.83
CA ARG A 43 -5.17 -10.46 3.33
C ARG A 43 -4.62 -11.82 3.77
N ASP A 44 -4.77 -12.17 5.04
CA ASP A 44 -4.26 -13.44 5.58
C ASP A 44 -5.00 -14.65 5.00
N TYR A 45 -6.27 -14.50 4.61
CA TYR A 45 -7.00 -15.51 3.85
C TYR A 45 -6.49 -15.64 2.39
N ILE A 46 -6.28 -14.53 1.70
CA ILE A 46 -5.72 -14.52 0.34
C ILE A 46 -4.34 -15.16 0.33
N ALA A 47 -3.52 -14.94 1.36
CA ALA A 47 -2.20 -15.54 1.49
C ALA A 47 -2.18 -17.08 1.50
N LYS A 48 -3.30 -17.72 1.88
CA LYS A 48 -3.44 -19.18 1.88
C LYS A 48 -3.77 -19.75 0.50
N ASN A 49 -4.30 -18.94 -0.40
CA ASN A 49 -4.87 -19.38 -1.68
C ASN A 49 -4.10 -18.89 -2.91
N PHE A 50 -3.31 -17.82 -2.78
CA PHE A 50 -2.59 -17.18 -3.89
C PHE A 50 -1.11 -17.03 -3.58
N LYS A 51 -0.28 -16.88 -4.60
CA LYS A 51 1.16 -16.62 -4.44
C LYS A 51 1.46 -15.13 -4.22
N PHE A 52 0.68 -14.25 -4.84
CA PHE A 52 0.84 -12.80 -4.77
C PHE A 52 -0.52 -12.12 -4.79
N ALA A 53 -0.61 -10.97 -4.10
CA ALA A 53 -1.79 -10.12 -4.18
C ALA A 53 -1.42 -8.63 -4.31
N PHE A 54 -2.22 -7.91 -5.10
CA PHE A 54 -1.96 -6.53 -5.48
C PHE A 54 -3.05 -5.60 -4.93
N GLY A 55 -2.60 -4.55 -4.23
CA GLY A 55 -3.42 -3.41 -3.87
C GLY A 55 -3.58 -2.41 -5.02
N GLN A 56 -4.01 -1.19 -4.69
CA GLN A 56 -4.06 -0.05 -5.62
C GLN A 56 -3.27 1.18 -5.10
N HIS A 57 -2.47 1.00 -4.07
CA HIS A 57 -1.55 2.03 -3.62
C HIS A 57 -0.35 2.12 -4.58
N SER A 58 0.14 3.34 -4.77
CA SER A 58 1.29 3.58 -5.65
C SER A 58 2.59 3.29 -4.92
N GLY A 59 3.44 2.43 -5.48
CA GLY A 59 4.68 2.09 -4.82
C GLY A 59 5.55 1.15 -5.64
N VAL A 60 6.76 0.94 -5.16
CA VAL A 60 7.74 0.03 -5.74
C VAL A 60 7.65 -1.31 -5.00
N ILE A 61 7.68 -2.40 -5.75
CA ILE A 61 7.69 -3.74 -5.17
C ILE A 61 9.03 -3.97 -4.45
N ASP A 62 8.95 -4.33 -3.17
CA ASP A 62 10.08 -4.77 -2.37
C ASP A 62 9.88 -6.24 -2.00
N PHE A 63 10.78 -7.10 -2.45
CA PHE A 63 10.70 -8.54 -2.21
C PHE A 63 10.88 -8.93 -0.72
N ASN A 64 11.39 -8.02 0.10
CA ASN A 64 11.51 -8.21 1.55
C ASN A 64 10.22 -7.85 2.30
N LYS A 65 9.19 -7.38 1.60
CA LYS A 65 7.90 -6.98 2.17
C LYS A 65 6.80 -8.01 1.90
N ASN A 66 5.62 -7.74 2.44
CA ASN A 66 4.50 -8.64 2.32
C ASN A 66 4.03 -8.75 0.86
N ARG A 67 4.20 -9.93 0.27
CA ARG A 67 3.81 -10.21 -1.12
C ARG A 67 2.29 -10.29 -1.36
N TYR A 68 1.50 -10.12 -0.32
CA TYR A 68 0.04 -10.12 -0.40
C TYR A 68 -0.57 -8.72 -0.30
N GLU A 69 0.25 -7.69 -0.43
CA GLU A 69 -0.15 -6.29 -0.48
C GLU A 69 0.78 -5.48 -1.39
N LEU A 70 1.11 -6.07 -2.55
CA LEU A 70 2.02 -5.44 -3.50
C LEU A 70 1.44 -4.15 -4.07
N PRO A 71 2.25 -3.09 -4.15
CA PRO A 71 1.86 -1.85 -4.78
C PRO A 71 1.86 -1.95 -6.31
N ARG A 72 1.28 -0.96 -6.97
CA ARG A 72 1.35 -0.80 -8.43
C ARG A 72 1.19 0.65 -8.83
N PHE A 73 1.87 1.07 -9.90
CA PHE A 73 1.61 2.37 -10.50
C PHE A 73 0.58 2.23 -11.63
N PRO A 74 -0.42 3.14 -11.70
CA PRO A 74 -1.33 3.15 -12.84
C PRO A 74 -0.61 3.64 -14.10
N ILE A 75 -0.74 2.89 -15.18
CA ILE A 75 -0.30 3.24 -16.52
C ILE A 75 -1.54 3.23 -17.42
N ASN A 76 -2.09 4.39 -17.67
CA ASN A 76 -3.26 4.61 -18.51
C ASN A 76 -3.07 5.91 -19.32
N GLU A 77 -4.03 6.30 -20.12
CA GLU A 77 -3.97 7.49 -20.98
C GLU A 77 -3.56 8.76 -20.21
N LYS A 78 -4.03 8.93 -18.99
CA LYS A 78 -3.69 10.09 -18.12
C LYS A 78 -2.30 10.00 -17.51
N TYR A 79 -1.82 8.79 -17.23
CA TYR A 79 -0.61 8.53 -16.43
C TYR A 79 0.43 7.68 -17.17
N GLY A 80 0.28 7.50 -18.48
CA GLY A 80 1.13 6.62 -19.30
C GLY A 80 2.10 7.33 -20.23
N ASP A 81 2.42 8.61 -19.98
CA ASP A 81 3.44 9.28 -20.76
C ASP A 81 4.83 8.64 -20.55
N LEU A 82 5.67 8.72 -21.59
CA LEU A 82 6.95 8.03 -21.63
C LEU A 82 7.94 8.52 -20.56
N GLU A 83 7.95 9.81 -20.26
CA GLU A 83 8.89 10.37 -19.27
C GLU A 83 8.50 9.93 -17.86
N ARG A 84 7.21 9.91 -17.55
CA ARG A 84 6.72 9.34 -16.30
C ARG A 84 7.04 7.83 -16.21
N PHE A 85 6.84 7.07 -17.28
CA PHE A 85 7.21 5.66 -17.30
C PHE A 85 8.69 5.44 -17.02
N LYS A 86 9.58 6.16 -17.70
CA LYS A 86 11.02 6.13 -17.47
C LYS A 86 11.39 6.48 -16.02
N PHE A 87 10.70 7.43 -15.42
CA PHE A 87 10.88 7.77 -14.01
C PHE A 87 10.46 6.62 -13.10
N LEU A 88 9.26 6.07 -13.30
CA LEU A 88 8.70 5.02 -12.44
C LEU A 88 9.54 3.72 -12.42
N ILE A 89 10.09 3.31 -13.58
CA ILE A 89 10.91 2.08 -13.65
C ILE A 89 12.29 2.23 -12.99
N ARG A 90 12.71 3.45 -12.66
CA ARG A 90 13.96 3.75 -11.95
C ARG A 90 13.76 3.95 -10.45
N LEU A 91 12.52 3.98 -9.97
CA LEU A 91 12.24 4.13 -8.56
C LEU A 91 12.73 2.92 -7.76
N LEU A 92 13.29 3.20 -6.61
CA LEU A 92 13.73 2.21 -5.63
C LEU A 92 12.70 2.12 -4.49
N PRO A 93 12.54 0.96 -3.84
CA PRO A 93 11.69 0.85 -2.67
C PRO A 93 12.29 1.63 -1.50
N LEU A 94 11.45 2.37 -0.79
CA LEU A 94 11.86 2.99 0.47
C LEU A 94 12.03 1.88 1.52
N GLN A 95 13.24 1.72 2.03
CA GLN A 95 13.54 0.69 3.01
C GLN A 95 13.05 1.11 4.39
N TYR A 96 12.31 0.26 5.06
CA TYR A 96 11.82 0.46 6.43
C TYR A 96 11.71 -0.88 7.16
N LYS A 97 11.73 -0.84 8.47
CA LYS A 97 11.59 -2.03 9.32
C LYS A 97 10.13 -2.38 9.55
N LYS A 98 9.30 -1.40 9.93
CA LYS A 98 7.89 -1.59 10.29
C LYS A 98 7.06 -0.34 9.98
N ILE A 99 5.78 -0.56 9.67
CA ILE A 99 4.76 0.50 9.60
C ILE A 99 3.65 0.14 10.60
N GLU A 100 3.19 1.12 11.36
CA GLU A 100 2.07 1.01 12.28
C GLU A 100 1.02 2.08 11.97
N PRO A 101 -0.28 1.73 11.99
CA PRO A 101 -0.84 0.41 12.25
C PRO A 101 -0.59 -0.58 11.10
N GLU A 102 -0.43 -1.88 11.42
CA GLU A 102 -0.29 -2.94 10.42
C GLU A 102 -1.58 -3.12 9.61
N ASP A 103 -2.73 -3.05 10.30
CA ASP A 103 -4.03 -3.07 9.62
C ASP A 103 -4.32 -1.70 9.02
N LYS A 104 -4.43 -1.67 7.71
CA LYS A 104 -4.73 -0.45 6.94
C LYS A 104 -6.23 -0.10 6.95
N TYR A 105 -7.06 -0.94 7.56
CA TYR A 105 -8.48 -0.66 7.74
C TYR A 105 -8.71 0.30 8.92
N ILE A 106 -9.04 1.55 8.59
CA ILE A 106 -9.29 2.61 9.59
C ILE A 106 -10.72 2.49 10.12
N LYS A 107 -10.85 2.23 11.42
CA LYS A 107 -12.13 2.27 12.11
C LYS A 107 -12.53 3.70 12.48
N LYS A 108 -13.82 3.93 12.74
CA LYS A 108 -14.35 5.27 13.07
C LYS A 108 -13.71 5.89 14.31
N ASP A 109 -13.39 5.08 15.30
CA ASP A 109 -12.76 5.48 16.57
C ASP A 109 -11.25 5.74 16.44
N ASN A 110 -10.62 5.26 15.36
CA ASN A 110 -9.20 5.46 15.06
C ASN A 110 -9.02 6.22 13.73
N ASN A 111 -9.71 7.34 13.58
CA ASN A 111 -9.61 8.21 12.40
C ASN A 111 -9.40 9.67 12.82
N PRO A 112 -8.27 10.31 12.50
CA PRO A 112 -7.15 9.75 11.74
C PRO A 112 -6.31 8.76 12.54
N PRO A 113 -5.65 7.79 11.88
CA PRO A 113 -4.80 6.81 12.55
C PRO A 113 -3.48 7.45 13.01
N ASP A 114 -2.90 6.92 14.07
CA ASP A 114 -1.51 7.21 14.45
C ASP A 114 -0.57 6.41 13.53
N LEU A 115 -0.13 7.06 12.46
CA LEU A 115 0.76 6.41 11.49
C LEU A 115 2.22 6.67 11.82
N SER A 116 2.99 5.60 11.91
CA SER A 116 4.43 5.69 12.05
C SER A 116 5.18 4.69 11.18
N ILE A 117 6.39 5.08 10.81
CA ILE A 117 7.32 4.26 10.03
C ILE A 117 8.62 4.14 10.83
N GLU A 118 8.98 2.93 11.21
CA GLU A 118 10.27 2.64 11.83
C GLU A 118 11.28 2.25 10.76
N PHE A 119 12.41 2.95 10.73
CA PHE A 119 13.50 2.69 9.80
C PHE A 119 14.60 1.84 10.43
N PHE A 120 15.48 1.28 9.60
CA PHE A 120 16.67 0.61 10.09
C PHE A 120 17.63 1.65 10.71
N LYS A 121 18.35 1.25 11.76
CA LYS A 121 19.40 2.09 12.32
C LYS A 121 20.48 2.35 11.27
N ASN A 122 21.05 3.57 11.29
CA ASN A 122 22.09 4.01 10.35
C ASN A 122 21.66 4.19 8.90
N GLN A 123 20.36 4.37 8.65
CA GLN A 123 19.89 4.78 7.33
C GLN A 123 20.13 6.28 7.15
N GLU A 124 21.16 6.62 6.39
CA GLU A 124 21.51 7.99 6.09
C GLU A 124 20.42 8.69 5.28
N ASN A 125 20.39 10.01 5.35
CA ASN A 125 19.47 10.87 4.57
C ASN A 125 17.97 10.71 4.87
N ILE A 126 17.55 9.83 5.79
CA ILE A 126 16.12 9.59 6.06
C ILE A 126 15.39 10.87 6.51
N LYS A 127 16.10 11.83 7.10
CA LYS A 127 15.54 13.12 7.52
C LYS A 127 15.10 14.00 6.34
N ASN A 128 15.55 13.69 5.13
CA ASN A 128 15.17 14.39 3.90
C ASN A 128 13.89 13.83 3.28
N ILE A 129 13.23 12.87 3.92
CA ILE A 129 11.99 12.28 3.44
C ILE A 129 10.88 13.33 3.36
N ASN A 130 10.08 13.25 2.31
CA ASN A 130 8.87 14.03 2.16
C ASN A 130 7.68 13.10 2.08
N CYS A 131 6.65 13.36 2.90
CA CYS A 131 5.39 12.64 2.86
C CYS A 131 4.25 13.57 2.47
N PHE A 132 3.33 13.06 1.67
CA PHE A 132 2.11 13.73 1.27
C PHE A 132 0.92 12.82 1.57
N SER A 133 -0.17 13.39 2.03
CA SER A 133 -1.42 12.68 2.31
C SER A 133 -2.60 13.29 1.55
N ASP A 134 -3.55 12.42 1.19
CA ASP A 134 -4.87 12.79 0.70
C ASP A 134 -5.89 12.28 1.72
N GLU A 135 -6.31 13.17 2.61
CA GLU A 135 -7.27 12.90 3.68
C GLU A 135 -8.72 13.07 3.19
N GLY A 136 -8.90 13.18 1.88
CA GLY A 136 -10.21 13.15 1.24
C GLY A 136 -10.63 14.42 0.49
N GLU A 137 -9.76 15.41 0.30
CA GLU A 137 -10.04 16.60 -0.50
C GLU A 137 -8.94 16.91 -1.51
N LYS A 138 -7.71 17.04 -1.04
CA LYS A 138 -6.54 17.38 -1.86
C LYS A 138 -5.28 16.80 -1.24
N TRP A 139 -4.33 16.49 -2.10
CA TRP A 139 -2.98 16.16 -1.66
C TRP A 139 -2.35 17.36 -0.95
N LYS A 140 -1.82 17.11 0.23
CA LYS A 140 -1.08 18.11 1.02
C LYS A 140 0.18 17.48 1.62
N LYS A 141 1.19 18.30 1.87
CA LYS A 141 2.39 17.86 2.56
C LYS A 141 2.03 17.52 3.99
N SER A 142 2.34 16.31 4.41
CA SER A 142 2.09 15.83 5.77
C SER A 142 3.07 16.47 6.75
N LYS A 143 2.62 16.77 7.96
CA LYS A 143 3.51 17.10 9.06
C LYS A 143 4.17 15.83 9.55
N ILE A 144 5.48 15.82 9.62
CA ILE A 144 6.28 14.67 10.05
C ILE A 144 7.13 15.04 11.24
N GLN A 145 7.33 14.09 12.13
CA GLN A 145 8.18 14.23 13.31
C GLN A 145 9.05 12.98 13.45
N PHE A 146 10.34 13.18 13.69
CA PHE A 146 11.28 12.10 13.95
C PHE A 146 11.53 11.93 15.43
N GLU A 147 11.50 10.68 15.89
CA GLU A 147 11.99 10.24 17.19
C GLU A 147 12.99 9.12 16.92
N GLU A 148 14.26 9.43 17.01
CA GLU A 148 15.37 8.53 16.62
C GLU A 148 15.23 8.03 15.18
N ASN A 149 14.89 6.74 15.00
CA ASN A 149 14.69 6.08 13.71
C ASN A 149 13.19 5.88 13.37
N LYS A 150 12.29 6.49 14.13
CA LYS A 150 10.84 6.41 13.90
C LYS A 150 10.31 7.74 13.39
N LEU A 151 9.67 7.68 12.24
CA LEU A 151 8.93 8.79 11.64
C LEU A 151 7.47 8.69 12.05
N GLN A 152 6.94 9.72 12.69
CA GLN A 152 5.51 9.90 12.91
C GLN A 152 4.93 10.82 11.86
N ILE A 153 3.81 10.42 11.25
CA ILE A 153 3.06 11.23 10.30
C ILE A 153 1.81 11.75 11.00
N LYS A 154 1.73 13.08 11.11
CA LYS A 154 0.59 13.76 11.75
C LYS A 154 -0.40 14.19 10.68
N PHE A 155 -1.61 13.64 10.75
CA PHE A 155 -2.73 14.08 9.93
C PHE A 155 -3.41 15.29 10.56
N VAL A 156 -3.90 16.20 9.73
CA VAL A 156 -4.61 17.40 10.16
C VAL A 156 -6.09 17.13 10.28
N ASP A 157 -6.62 16.35 9.33
CA ASP A 157 -8.04 16.07 9.20
C ASP A 157 -8.32 14.57 9.32
N LYS A 158 -9.58 14.24 9.59
CA LYS A 158 -10.08 12.88 9.47
C LYS A 158 -10.15 12.47 8.01
N PHE A 159 -9.87 11.21 7.74
CA PHE A 159 -10.13 10.66 6.41
C PHE A 159 -11.63 10.63 6.16
N LYS A 160 -12.10 11.36 5.16
CA LYS A 160 -13.54 11.56 4.87
C LYS A 160 -14.09 10.56 3.88
N PHE A 161 -13.24 10.11 2.96
CA PHE A 161 -13.64 9.20 1.90
C PHE A 161 -13.27 7.75 2.22
N ARG A 162 -13.80 6.86 1.40
CA ARG A 162 -13.58 5.42 1.47
C ARG A 162 -12.10 5.02 1.53
N ARG A 163 -11.22 5.82 0.91
CA ARG A 163 -9.77 5.58 0.92
C ARG A 163 -9.00 6.87 1.18
N GLY A 164 -8.15 6.86 2.18
CA GLY A 164 -7.06 7.81 2.30
C GLY A 164 -5.82 7.30 1.57
N ARG A 165 -4.93 8.22 1.21
CA ARG A 165 -3.68 7.89 0.53
C ARG A 165 -2.53 8.65 1.16
N ILE A 166 -1.38 7.99 1.24
CA ILE A 166 -0.15 8.58 1.73
C ILE A 166 0.96 8.13 0.79
N ASN A 167 1.80 9.07 0.40
CA ASN A 167 3.01 8.77 -0.35
C ASN A 167 4.19 9.42 0.35
N CYS A 168 5.25 8.66 0.56
CA CYS A 168 6.52 9.16 1.05
C CYS A 168 7.61 8.94 0.00
N SER A 169 8.46 9.93 -0.19
CA SER A 169 9.57 9.83 -1.11
C SER A 169 10.85 10.41 -0.51
N LEU A 170 11.96 9.85 -0.90
CA LEU A 170 13.30 10.24 -0.53
C LEU A 170 14.19 10.17 -1.76
N ASN A 171 15.01 11.18 -1.98
CA ASN A 171 16.10 11.11 -2.95
C ASN A 171 17.42 10.95 -2.19
N ASP A 172 18.16 9.89 -2.50
CA ASP A 172 19.48 9.61 -1.96
C ASP A 172 20.51 9.40 -3.08
N ASP A 173 21.70 8.96 -2.75
CA ASP A 173 22.79 8.80 -3.72
C ASP A 173 22.49 7.73 -4.78
N ASP A 174 21.63 6.76 -4.48
CA ASP A 174 21.20 5.70 -5.40
C ASP A 174 20.03 6.12 -6.29
N GLY A 175 19.28 7.18 -5.93
CA GLY A 175 18.14 7.68 -6.66
C GLY A 175 16.89 7.92 -5.82
N TRP A 176 15.74 7.96 -6.51
CA TRP A 176 14.46 8.19 -5.86
C TRP A 176 13.88 6.91 -5.25
N ARG A 177 13.58 6.97 -3.95
CA ARG A 177 12.86 5.92 -3.22
C ARG A 177 11.41 6.31 -2.99
N TRP A 178 10.54 5.33 -3.06
CA TRP A 178 9.09 5.56 -2.96
C TRP A 178 8.41 4.53 -2.07
N LEU A 179 7.46 5.02 -1.26
CA LEU A 179 6.50 4.27 -0.44
C LEU A 179 5.11 4.92 -0.59
N GLY A 180 4.07 4.13 -0.88
CA GLY A 180 2.70 4.59 -0.92
C GLY A 180 1.71 3.54 -0.47
#